data_826a190645cfab1758b4260e39e11375
#
_entry.id   826a190645cfab1758b4260e39e11375
#
_cell.length_a   1.000
_cell.length_b   1.000
_cell.length_c   1.000
_cell.angle_alpha   90.00
_cell.angle_beta   90.00
_cell.angle_gamma   90.00
#
_symmetry.space_group_name_H-M   'P 1'
#
loop_
_entity.id
_entity.type
_entity.pdbx_description
1 polymer ?
#
loop_
_entity_poly.entity_id
_entity_poly.type
_entity_poly.pdbx_seq_one_letter_code
_entity_poly.pdbx_strand_id
1 'polypeptide(L)'
;MSQDAGIYARESALLDRYVQVAVAQGRVISVSFPTEPEPDARPEHALLDRIVAYLGGEPDGFDDVQVALTLPTDRRAVLETVQTVPYGTTATADQVAQMTPGYDPEEDDTGVREALAANPAPLFVPTHRVRDAAGSEPAGVAKRLRAVEGS
;
A
#
# COMPACT_ATOMS: atom_id res chain seq x y z
N MET A 1 20.75 16.92 2.02
CA MET A 1 19.96 16.74 1.62
C MET A 1 18.93 15.97 2.05
N SER A 2 18.04 16.23 1.88
CA SER A 2 16.90 15.72 2.52
C SER A 2 16.34 14.49 1.84
N GLN A 3 15.98 13.49 2.62
CA GLN A 3 15.18 12.36 2.15
C GLN A 3 13.68 12.66 2.25
N ASP A 4 13.32 13.94 2.51
CA ASP A 4 11.92 14.31 2.67
C ASP A 4 11.20 14.55 1.34
N ALA A 5 11.92 14.56 0.23
CA ALA A 5 11.33 14.74 -1.09
C ALA A 5 12.17 14.01 -2.14
N GLY A 6 11.48 13.36 -3.06
CA GLY A 6 12.13 12.69 -4.18
C GLY A 6 11.48 11.36 -4.53
N ILE A 7 12.04 10.73 -5.55
CA ILE A 7 11.62 9.41 -6.02
C ILE A 7 12.74 8.43 -5.72
N TYR A 8 12.39 7.30 -5.13
CA TYR A 8 13.34 6.28 -4.73
C TYR A 8 12.84 4.93 -5.23
N ALA A 9 13.73 4.10 -5.76
CA ALA A 9 13.34 2.80 -6.27
C ALA A 9 14.43 1.77 -6.04
N ARG A 10 14.02 0.54 -5.78
CA ARG A 10 14.94 -0.58 -5.61
C ARG A 10 14.35 -1.83 -6.23
N GLU A 11 15.17 -2.61 -6.90
CA GLU A 11 14.74 -3.85 -7.49
C GLU A 11 14.43 -4.90 -6.43
N SER A 12 13.34 -5.65 -6.64
CA SER A 12 13.00 -6.79 -5.80
C SER A 12 12.96 -8.06 -6.64
N ALA A 13 13.83 -8.99 -6.35
CA ALA A 13 13.82 -10.29 -7.01
C ALA A 13 12.55 -11.07 -6.69
N LEU A 14 12.04 -10.95 -5.46
CA LEU A 14 10.81 -11.61 -5.05
C LEU A 14 9.63 -11.19 -5.88
N LEU A 15 9.51 -9.89 -6.16
CA LEU A 15 8.39 -9.33 -6.92
C LEU A 15 8.65 -9.34 -8.43
N ASP A 16 9.89 -9.54 -8.85
CA ASP A 16 10.33 -9.44 -10.25
C ASP A 16 9.97 -8.06 -10.83
N ARG A 17 10.11 -7.05 -10.00
CA ARG A 17 9.80 -5.65 -10.33
C ARG A 17 10.61 -4.74 -9.44
N TYR A 18 10.56 -3.44 -9.72
CA TYR A 18 11.08 -2.44 -8.80
C TYR A 18 9.98 -2.04 -7.81
N VAL A 19 10.37 -1.65 -6.62
CA VAL A 19 9.51 -0.95 -5.66
C VAL A 19 9.90 0.51 -5.75
N GLN A 20 8.97 1.37 -6.15
CA GLN A 20 9.23 2.79 -6.32
C GLN A 20 8.36 3.60 -5.37
N VAL A 21 8.99 4.45 -4.58
CA VAL A 21 8.33 5.27 -3.57
C VAL A 21 8.57 6.74 -3.89
N ALA A 22 7.52 7.53 -3.94
CA ALA A 22 7.63 8.99 -4.03
C ALA A 22 7.32 9.59 -2.66
N VAL A 23 8.19 10.48 -2.21
CA VAL A 23 8.11 11.09 -0.88
C VAL A 23 8.13 12.60 -1.04
N ALA A 24 7.33 13.30 -0.24
CA ALA A 24 7.37 14.75 -0.16
C ALA A 24 6.99 15.17 1.26
N GLN A 25 7.73 16.10 1.84
CA GLN A 25 7.47 16.65 3.18
C GLN A 25 7.40 15.56 4.26
N GLY A 26 8.23 14.53 4.14
CA GLY A 26 8.28 13.43 5.10
C GLY A 26 7.13 12.44 4.98
N ARG A 27 6.29 12.57 3.94
CA ARG A 27 5.16 11.67 3.73
C ARG A 27 5.31 10.90 2.43
N VAL A 28 4.82 9.68 2.42
CA VAL A 28 4.75 8.88 1.20
C VAL A 28 3.59 9.40 0.35
N ILE A 29 3.88 9.78 -0.88
CA ILE A 29 2.90 10.27 -1.84
C ILE A 29 2.36 9.13 -2.68
N SER A 30 3.25 8.21 -3.08
CA SER A 30 2.85 7.08 -3.91
C SER A 30 3.82 5.92 -3.75
N VAL A 31 3.31 4.72 -4.00
CA VAL A 31 4.12 3.50 -4.13
C VAL A 31 3.65 2.80 -5.39
N SER A 32 4.59 2.37 -6.21
CA SER A 32 4.28 1.64 -7.43
C SER A 32 5.30 0.52 -7.62
N PHE A 33 5.00 -0.37 -8.56
CA PHE A 33 5.84 -1.55 -8.82
C PHE A 33 6.15 -1.63 -10.32
N PRO A 34 6.89 -0.64 -10.85
CA PRO A 34 7.19 -0.63 -12.28
C PRO A 34 8.20 -1.71 -12.65
N THR A 35 8.20 -2.10 -13.93
CA THR A 35 9.24 -2.98 -14.46
C THR A 35 10.55 -2.22 -14.69
N GLU A 36 10.46 -0.91 -14.86
CA GLU A 36 11.63 -0.02 -14.94
C GLU A 36 11.37 1.21 -14.08
N PRO A 37 12.35 1.61 -13.25
CA PRO A 37 12.15 2.77 -12.39
C PRO A 37 12.21 4.08 -13.16
N GLU A 38 11.70 5.16 -12.54
CA GLU A 38 11.91 6.49 -13.10
C GLU A 38 13.40 6.78 -13.24
N PRO A 39 13.81 7.46 -14.32
CA PRO A 39 15.26 7.74 -14.54
C PRO A 39 15.94 8.49 -13.40
N ASP A 40 15.18 9.32 -12.68
CA ASP A 40 15.73 10.11 -11.58
C ASP A 40 15.64 9.41 -10.24
N ALA A 41 15.07 8.21 -10.18
CA ALA A 41 14.90 7.49 -8.93
C ALA A 41 16.25 7.08 -8.35
N ARG A 42 16.39 7.24 -7.04
CA ARG A 42 17.61 6.87 -6.31
C ARG A 42 17.35 5.59 -5.50
N PRO A 43 18.34 4.70 -5.34
CA PRO A 43 18.11 3.44 -4.66
C PRO A 43 18.24 3.50 -3.13
N GLU A 44 18.65 4.64 -2.58
CA GLU A 44 18.99 4.74 -1.17
C GLU A 44 17.94 5.53 -0.40
N HIS A 45 17.16 4.83 0.41
CA HIS A 45 16.22 5.43 1.33
C HIS A 45 15.90 4.44 2.45
N ALA A 46 15.71 4.94 3.67
CA ALA A 46 15.42 4.09 4.82
C ALA A 46 14.14 3.26 4.63
N LEU A 47 13.12 3.82 3.97
CA LEU A 47 11.89 3.07 3.71
C LEU A 47 12.13 1.89 2.76
N LEU A 48 13.01 2.04 1.77
CA LEU A 48 13.36 0.94 0.88
C LEU A 48 14.08 -0.17 1.63
N ASP A 49 14.95 0.19 2.57
CA ASP A 49 15.64 -0.80 3.42
C ASP A 49 14.62 -1.58 4.23
N ARG A 50 13.61 -0.91 4.79
CA ARG A 50 12.55 -1.57 5.54
C ARG A 50 11.70 -2.46 4.64
N ILE A 51 11.39 -2.03 3.43
CA ILE A 51 10.62 -2.82 2.48
C ILE A 51 11.38 -4.09 2.09
N VAL A 52 12.69 -3.98 1.84
CA VAL A 52 13.53 -5.14 1.51
C VAL A 52 13.52 -6.14 2.67
N ALA A 53 13.67 -5.67 3.91
CA ALA A 53 13.61 -6.52 5.09
C ALA A 53 12.24 -7.19 5.23
N TYR A 54 11.16 -6.44 5.02
CA TYR A 54 9.79 -6.96 5.03
C TYR A 54 9.63 -8.07 3.99
N LEU A 55 10.09 -7.86 2.77
CA LEU A 55 10.00 -8.86 1.71
C LEU A 55 10.85 -10.09 2.02
N GLY A 56 11.86 -9.93 2.83
CA GLY A 56 12.69 -11.05 3.31
C GLY A 56 12.10 -11.82 4.47
N GLY A 57 10.92 -11.40 4.96
CA GLY A 57 10.20 -12.10 6.01
C GLY A 57 10.18 -11.41 7.36
N GLU A 58 10.77 -10.21 7.50
CA GLU A 58 10.70 -9.48 8.76
C GLU A 58 9.36 -8.78 8.91
N PRO A 59 8.58 -9.10 9.96
CA PRO A 59 7.29 -8.43 10.16
C PRO A 59 7.46 -6.93 10.34
N ASP A 60 6.68 -6.15 9.58
CA ASP A 60 6.65 -4.70 9.71
C ASP A 60 5.26 -4.22 9.30
N GLY A 61 4.54 -3.60 10.21
CA GLY A 61 3.23 -3.04 9.94
C GLY A 61 3.28 -1.65 9.32
N PHE A 62 4.46 -1.03 9.28
CA PHE A 62 4.65 0.33 8.75
C PHE A 62 3.73 1.36 9.40
N ASP A 63 3.37 1.15 10.68
CA ASP A 63 2.40 1.99 11.39
C ASP A 63 2.92 3.42 11.60
N ASP A 64 4.23 3.60 11.60
CA ASP A 64 4.85 4.90 11.77
C ASP A 64 5.03 5.66 10.45
N VAL A 65 4.75 5.03 9.32
CA VAL A 65 4.91 5.65 8.01
C VAL A 65 3.69 6.51 7.72
N GLN A 66 3.92 7.79 7.46
CA GLN A 66 2.83 8.70 7.11
C GLN A 66 2.62 8.70 5.62
N VAL A 67 1.36 8.55 5.20
CA VAL A 67 0.97 8.51 3.80
C VAL A 67 0.05 9.70 3.54
N ALA A 68 0.30 10.41 2.44
CA ALA A 68 -0.55 11.52 2.03
C ALA A 68 -1.76 10.96 1.27
N LEU A 69 -2.91 10.93 1.92
CA LEU A 69 -4.16 10.46 1.32
C LEU A 69 -4.98 11.67 0.86
N THR A 70 -4.81 12.06 -0.39
CA THR A 70 -5.43 13.26 -0.95
C THR A 70 -6.69 12.94 -1.74
N LEU A 71 -7.39 11.90 -1.33
CA LEU A 71 -8.63 11.44 -1.96
C LEU A 71 -9.84 12.10 -1.31
N PRO A 72 -11.02 12.05 -1.96
CA PRO A 72 -12.25 12.46 -1.30
C PRO A 72 -12.45 11.75 0.03
N THR A 73 -13.16 12.40 0.95
CA THR A 73 -13.27 11.96 2.34
C THR A 73 -13.77 10.51 2.47
N ASP A 74 -14.76 10.13 1.68
CA ASP A 74 -15.31 8.77 1.74
C ASP A 74 -14.29 7.71 1.29
N ARG A 75 -13.54 8.01 0.23
CA ARG A 75 -12.49 7.09 -0.25
C ARG A 75 -11.33 7.01 0.74
N ARG A 76 -10.94 8.14 1.29
CA ARG A 76 -9.88 8.19 2.29
C ARG A 76 -10.26 7.38 3.53
N ALA A 77 -11.52 7.47 3.98
CA ALA A 77 -11.98 6.72 5.14
C ALA A 77 -11.84 5.21 4.92
N VAL A 78 -12.13 4.73 3.72
CA VAL A 78 -11.95 3.30 3.38
C VAL A 78 -10.48 2.90 3.49
N LEU A 79 -9.58 3.71 2.92
CA LEU A 79 -8.15 3.40 2.95
C LEU A 79 -7.58 3.48 4.37
N GLU A 80 -8.06 4.41 5.18
CA GLU A 80 -7.67 4.49 6.59
C GLU A 80 -8.13 3.24 7.36
N THR A 81 -9.31 2.72 7.03
CA THR A 81 -9.79 1.47 7.62
C THR A 81 -8.90 0.30 7.22
N VAL A 82 -8.48 0.24 5.96
CA VAL A 82 -7.57 -0.81 5.49
C VAL A 82 -6.25 -0.80 6.27
N GLN A 83 -5.78 0.37 6.66
CA GLN A 83 -4.55 0.48 7.46
C GLN A 83 -4.67 -0.18 8.83
N THR A 84 -5.89 -0.44 9.31
CA THR A 84 -6.09 -1.11 10.59
C THR A 84 -6.06 -2.63 10.49
N VAL A 85 -6.05 -3.19 9.28
CA VAL A 85 -5.96 -4.65 9.10
C VAL A 85 -4.54 -5.10 9.46
N PRO A 86 -4.38 -5.96 10.49
CA PRO A 86 -3.04 -6.28 10.98
C PRO A 86 -2.22 -7.13 10.02
N TYR A 87 -0.91 -7.05 10.19
CA TYR A 87 0.05 -7.91 9.49
C TYR A 87 -0.34 -9.38 9.70
N GLY A 88 -0.29 -10.15 8.63
CA GLY A 88 -0.56 -11.59 8.69
C GLY A 88 -2.04 -11.95 8.70
N THR A 89 -2.94 -10.97 8.61
CA THR A 89 -4.38 -11.21 8.55
C THR A 89 -4.95 -10.69 7.24
N THR A 90 -6.17 -11.10 6.93
CA THR A 90 -6.89 -10.60 5.76
C THR A 90 -8.31 -10.22 6.14
N ALA A 91 -8.92 -9.40 5.30
CA ALA A 91 -10.31 -8.99 5.44
C ALA A 91 -10.99 -9.07 4.07
N THR A 92 -12.32 -9.08 4.07
CA THR A 92 -13.09 -8.96 2.84
C THR A 92 -13.46 -7.49 2.61
N ALA A 93 -13.84 -7.16 1.37
CA ALA A 93 -14.33 -5.82 1.07
C ALA A 93 -15.55 -5.46 1.93
N ASP A 94 -16.45 -6.42 2.18
CA ASP A 94 -17.62 -6.20 3.04
C ASP A 94 -17.21 -5.89 4.48
N GLN A 95 -16.20 -6.58 4.99
CA GLN A 95 -15.69 -6.30 6.34
C GLN A 95 -15.09 -4.90 6.42
N VAL A 96 -14.35 -4.49 5.41
CA VAL A 96 -13.79 -3.15 5.36
C VAL A 96 -14.91 -2.12 5.34
N ALA A 97 -15.96 -2.35 4.53
CA ALA A 97 -17.11 -1.46 4.48
C ALA A 97 -17.78 -1.31 5.84
N GLN A 98 -17.98 -2.43 6.53
CA GLN A 98 -18.61 -2.43 7.86
C GLN A 98 -17.78 -1.70 8.90
N MET A 99 -16.45 -1.75 8.78
CA MET A 99 -15.56 -1.09 9.72
C MET A 99 -15.31 0.39 9.41
N THR A 100 -15.74 0.85 8.24
CA THR A 100 -15.47 2.24 7.82
C THR A 100 -16.54 3.17 8.37
N PRO A 101 -16.17 4.15 9.21
CA PRO A 101 -17.15 5.08 9.78
C PRO A 101 -17.87 5.88 8.68
N GLY A 102 -19.18 5.99 8.81
CA GLY A 102 -20.00 6.77 7.87
C GLY A 102 -20.24 6.10 6.53
N TYR A 103 -19.78 4.87 6.34
CA TYR A 103 -19.97 4.15 5.08
C TYR A 103 -21.15 3.20 5.22
N ASP A 104 -22.05 3.23 4.22
CA ASP A 104 -23.20 2.32 4.18
C ASP A 104 -22.99 1.33 3.03
N PRO A 105 -22.63 0.07 3.31
CA PRO A 105 -22.39 -0.90 2.25
C PRO A 105 -23.65 -1.29 1.48
N GLU A 106 -24.86 -1.04 2.03
CA GLU A 106 -26.10 -1.32 1.32
C GLU A 106 -26.40 -0.26 0.27
N GLU A 107 -25.91 0.96 0.48
CA GLU A 107 -26.13 2.05 -0.47
C GLU A 107 -25.08 2.10 -1.58
N ASP A 108 -23.85 1.66 -1.29
CA ASP A 108 -22.76 1.78 -2.24
C ASP A 108 -21.80 0.59 -2.08
N ASP A 109 -22.09 -0.48 -2.82
CA ASP A 109 -21.26 -1.67 -2.80
C ASP A 109 -20.02 -1.56 -3.71
N THR A 110 -19.92 -0.50 -4.52
CA THR A 110 -18.77 -0.29 -5.39
C THR A 110 -17.75 0.67 -4.80
N GLY A 111 -18.16 1.50 -3.83
CA GLY A 111 -17.29 2.54 -3.28
C GLY A 111 -16.02 2.02 -2.64
N VAL A 112 -16.11 0.90 -1.91
CA VAL A 112 -14.93 0.28 -1.32
C VAL A 112 -13.97 -0.20 -2.40
N ARG A 113 -14.49 -0.88 -3.42
CA ARG A 113 -13.64 -1.42 -4.49
C ARG A 113 -12.97 -0.30 -5.27
N GLU A 114 -13.67 0.80 -5.51
CA GLU A 114 -13.09 1.96 -6.18
C GLU A 114 -12.01 2.62 -5.32
N ALA A 115 -12.23 2.72 -4.02
CA ALA A 115 -11.24 3.27 -3.11
C ALA A 115 -9.97 2.41 -3.08
N LEU A 116 -10.13 1.09 -3.01
CA LEU A 116 -8.99 0.16 -3.01
C LEU A 116 -8.18 0.29 -4.31
N ALA A 117 -8.87 0.39 -5.45
CA ALA A 117 -8.20 0.54 -6.74
C ALA A 117 -7.50 1.89 -6.89
N ALA A 118 -7.94 2.90 -6.16
CA ALA A 118 -7.36 4.25 -6.18
C ALA A 118 -6.27 4.45 -5.13
N ASN A 119 -5.86 3.40 -4.41
CA ASN A 119 -4.85 3.49 -3.36
C ASN A 119 -3.54 4.04 -3.92
N PRO A 120 -3.06 5.21 -3.46
CA PRO A 120 -1.83 5.78 -3.98
C PRO A 120 -0.58 5.09 -3.44
N ALA A 121 -0.68 4.38 -2.33
CA ALA A 121 0.49 3.84 -1.63
C ALA A 121 0.26 2.40 -1.18
N PRO A 122 0.09 1.44 -2.12
CA PRO A 122 -0.02 0.04 -1.75
C PRO A 122 1.20 -0.39 -0.95
N LEU A 123 1.05 -1.37 -0.09
CA LEU A 123 2.00 -1.82 0.91
C LEU A 123 1.89 -1.01 2.20
N PHE A 124 2.05 0.30 2.18
CA PHE A 124 1.87 1.13 3.37
C PHE A 124 0.38 1.29 3.72
N VAL A 125 -0.48 1.37 2.70
CA VAL A 125 -1.91 1.14 2.85
C VAL A 125 -2.15 -0.26 2.30
N PRO A 126 -2.32 -1.27 3.17
CA PRO A 126 -2.17 -2.67 2.75
C PRO A 126 -3.39 -3.25 2.05
N THR A 127 -3.71 -2.75 0.86
CA THR A 127 -4.85 -3.27 0.09
C THR A 127 -4.69 -4.74 -0.27
N HIS A 128 -3.45 -5.27 -0.27
CA HIS A 128 -3.22 -6.69 -0.48
C HIS A 128 -3.85 -7.55 0.63
N ARG A 129 -4.17 -6.97 1.79
CA ARG A 129 -4.84 -7.69 2.89
C ARG A 129 -6.36 -7.78 2.69
N VAL A 130 -6.91 -7.14 1.66
CA VAL A 130 -8.31 -7.33 1.26
C VAL A 130 -8.31 -8.42 0.20
N ARG A 131 -8.74 -9.63 0.61
CA ARG A 131 -8.51 -10.83 -0.21
C ARG A 131 -9.46 -11.02 -1.39
N ASP A 132 -10.60 -10.34 -1.40
CA ASP A 132 -11.63 -10.51 -2.44
C ASP A 132 -11.82 -9.26 -3.31
N ALA A 133 -10.89 -8.32 -3.24
CA ALA A 133 -10.95 -7.12 -4.07
C ALA A 133 -9.54 -6.71 -4.48
N ALA A 134 -9.42 -6.13 -5.66
CA ALA A 134 -8.14 -5.67 -6.17
C ALA A 134 -7.79 -4.28 -5.66
N GLY A 135 -6.56 -4.09 -5.20
CA GLY A 135 -6.01 -2.77 -4.95
C GLY A 135 -5.35 -2.21 -6.20
N SER A 136 -4.54 -1.17 -6.03
CA SER A 136 -3.81 -0.55 -7.14
C SER A 136 -2.56 -1.34 -7.52
N GLU A 137 -2.06 -2.21 -6.64
CA GLU A 137 -0.90 -3.03 -6.93
C GLU A 137 -1.23 -4.14 -7.94
N PRO A 138 -0.26 -4.58 -8.75
CA PRO A 138 -0.49 -5.72 -9.63
C PRO A 138 -0.91 -6.95 -8.84
N ALA A 139 -1.80 -7.77 -9.41
CA ALA A 139 -2.33 -8.96 -8.73
C ALA A 139 -1.22 -9.91 -8.27
N GLY A 140 -0.18 -10.08 -9.09
CA GLY A 140 0.96 -10.92 -8.71
C GLY A 140 1.74 -10.37 -7.53
N VAL A 141 1.84 -9.05 -7.41
CA VAL A 141 2.48 -8.40 -6.27
C VAL A 141 1.64 -8.63 -5.02
N ALA A 142 0.33 -8.40 -5.10
CA ALA A 142 -0.57 -8.60 -3.95
C ALA A 142 -0.46 -10.03 -3.41
N LYS A 143 -0.44 -11.01 -4.30
CA LYS A 143 -0.33 -12.42 -3.92
C LYS A 143 0.98 -12.69 -3.17
N ARG A 144 2.09 -12.13 -3.66
CA ARG A 144 3.40 -12.32 -3.02
C ARG A 144 3.48 -11.62 -1.67
N LEU A 145 2.87 -10.45 -1.55
CA LEU A 145 2.82 -9.75 -0.26
C LEU A 145 2.04 -10.56 0.78
N ARG A 146 0.91 -11.14 0.39
CA ARG A 146 0.17 -12.03 1.30
C ARG A 146 1.01 -13.24 1.70
N ALA A 147 1.73 -13.82 0.75
CA ALA A 147 2.58 -14.96 1.04
C ALA A 147 3.71 -14.61 2.01
N VAL A 148 4.30 -13.44 1.86
CA VAL A 148 5.33 -12.95 2.79
C VAL A 148 4.77 -12.83 4.20
N GLU A 149 3.53 -12.38 4.33
CA GLU A 149 2.88 -12.22 5.63
C GLU A 149 2.32 -13.53 6.19
N GLY A 150 2.35 -14.60 5.42
CA GLY A 150 1.84 -15.90 5.88
C GLY A 150 0.32 -16.05 5.79
N SER A 151 -0.31 -15.24 4.94
CA SER A 151 -1.77 -15.29 4.83
C SER A 151 -2.27 -15.64 3.44
#